data_ad4dc14fbb3b592b5bee0b28140fa9a7
#
_entry.id   ad4dc14fbb3b592b5bee0b28140fa9a7
#
_cell.length_a   1.000
_cell.length_b   1.000
_cell.length_c   1.000
_cell.angle_alpha   90.00
_cell.angle_beta   90.00
_cell.angle_gamma   90.00
#
_symmetry.space_group_name_H-M   'P 1'
#
loop_
_entity.id
_entity.type
_entity.pdbx_description
1 polymer ?
#
loop_
_entity_poly.entity_id
_entity_poly.type
_entity_poly.pdbx_seq_one_letter_code
_entity_poly.pdbx_strand_id
1 'polypeptide(L)'
;MRVVIAGAGSVGRSIARELLRNEHHVLLIDRDADGERVQKVPDASWLQADACEIEALSEAGLADCEVVVAATGDDKVNLVLSLLAKTEFGVPRTVARVNNPKNEWMFDEAWGVDVAVSTPRIMTALVEEAVSVGDLVRIFEFQQGKAMMVEMALPVGSPYAG
;
A
#
# COMPACT_ATOMS: atom_id res chain seq x y z
N MET A 1 -5.64 13.89 -6.97
CA MET A 1 -4.33 13.29 -7.31
C MET A 1 -4.56 12.13 -8.27
N ARG A 2 -3.61 11.86 -9.14
CA ARG A 2 -3.59 10.66 -9.99
C ARG A 2 -2.80 9.56 -9.26
N VAL A 3 -3.45 8.44 -9.02
CA VAL A 3 -2.88 7.31 -8.30
C VAL A 3 -2.92 6.06 -9.18
N VAL A 4 -1.79 5.38 -9.30
CA VAL A 4 -1.71 4.09 -9.99
C VAL A 4 -1.55 2.98 -8.94
N ILE A 5 -2.39 1.96 -9.02
CA ILE A 5 -2.37 0.81 -8.11
C ILE A 5 -2.09 -0.45 -8.92
N ALA A 6 -1.00 -1.12 -8.65
CA ALA A 6 -0.73 -2.43 -9.21
C ALA A 6 -1.19 -3.54 -8.26
N GLY A 7 -1.94 -4.47 -8.83
CA GLY A 7 -2.60 -5.56 -8.11
C GLY A 7 -4.06 -5.25 -7.79
N ALA A 8 -4.98 -5.79 -8.59
CA ALA A 8 -6.42 -5.66 -8.41
C ALA A 8 -7.02 -6.84 -7.61
N GLY A 9 -6.29 -7.37 -6.67
CA GLY A 9 -6.79 -8.29 -5.65
C GLY A 9 -7.78 -7.60 -4.69
N SER A 10 -8.19 -8.28 -3.62
CA SER A 10 -9.12 -7.72 -2.63
C SER A 10 -8.60 -6.43 -2.01
N VAL A 11 -7.30 -6.38 -1.68
CA VAL A 11 -6.66 -5.20 -1.05
C VAL A 11 -6.60 -4.04 -2.02
N GLY A 12 -6.05 -4.22 -3.23
CA GLY A 12 -5.92 -3.14 -4.21
C GLY A 12 -7.27 -2.54 -4.60
N ARG A 13 -8.30 -3.37 -4.81
CA ARG A 13 -9.66 -2.88 -5.07
C ARG A 13 -10.28 -2.13 -3.88
N SER A 14 -9.97 -2.53 -2.65
CA SER A 14 -10.45 -1.80 -1.47
C SER A 14 -9.79 -0.43 -1.35
N ILE A 15 -8.47 -0.36 -1.59
CA ILE A 15 -7.74 0.91 -1.65
C ILE A 15 -8.31 1.79 -2.77
N ALA A 16 -8.52 1.23 -3.98
CA ALA A 16 -9.06 1.98 -5.12
C ALA A 16 -10.41 2.61 -4.81
N ARG A 17 -11.36 1.84 -4.21
CA ARG A 17 -12.67 2.37 -3.83
C ARG A 17 -12.58 3.51 -2.83
N GLU A 18 -11.69 3.41 -1.85
CA GLU A 18 -11.52 4.47 -0.85
C GLU A 18 -10.93 5.74 -1.47
N LEU A 19 -9.93 5.60 -2.33
CA LEU A 19 -9.33 6.74 -3.02
C LEU A 19 -10.31 7.42 -4.00
N LEU A 20 -11.14 6.65 -4.69
CA LEU A 20 -12.20 7.18 -5.56
C LEU A 20 -13.24 7.97 -4.77
N ARG A 21 -13.65 7.50 -3.58
CA ARG A 21 -14.56 8.25 -2.69
C ARG A 21 -13.97 9.59 -2.24
N ASN A 22 -12.64 9.65 -2.13
CA ASN A 22 -11.90 10.85 -1.79
C ASN A 22 -11.51 11.69 -3.04
N GLU A 23 -12.22 11.48 -4.17
CA GLU A 23 -12.10 12.24 -5.41
C GLU A 23 -10.69 12.15 -6.07
N HIS A 24 -9.99 11.05 -5.87
CA HIS A 24 -8.75 10.78 -6.57
C HIS A 24 -9.03 10.05 -7.89
N HIS A 25 -8.19 10.28 -8.90
CA HIS A 25 -8.21 9.52 -10.16
C HIS A 25 -7.36 8.26 -9.98
N VAL A 26 -7.99 7.09 -10.10
CA VAL A 26 -7.35 5.80 -9.87
C VAL A 26 -7.25 4.99 -11.15
N LEU A 27 -6.05 4.52 -11.47
CA LEU A 27 -5.80 3.48 -12.47
C LEU A 27 -5.38 2.19 -11.76
N LEU A 28 -6.07 1.09 -12.05
CA LEU A 28 -5.70 -0.25 -11.60
C LEU A 28 -4.95 -0.99 -12.70
N ILE A 29 -3.80 -1.57 -12.37
CA ILE A 29 -3.03 -2.46 -13.25
C ILE A 29 -3.09 -3.87 -12.67
N ASP A 30 -3.50 -4.85 -13.47
CA ASP A 30 -3.45 -6.26 -13.09
C ASP A 30 -3.30 -7.13 -14.35
N ARG A 31 -2.59 -8.24 -14.25
CA ARG A 31 -2.46 -9.22 -15.35
C ARG A 31 -3.78 -9.91 -15.67
N ASP A 32 -4.63 -10.07 -14.65
CA ASP A 32 -5.94 -10.73 -14.73
C ASP A 32 -7.08 -9.70 -14.60
N ALA A 33 -7.07 -8.64 -15.39
CA ALA A 33 -8.14 -7.63 -15.41
C ALA A 33 -9.37 -8.15 -16.18
N ASP A 34 -10.02 -9.20 -15.66
CA ASP A 34 -11.25 -9.74 -16.22
C ASP A 34 -12.47 -8.84 -15.97
N GLY A 35 -13.54 -9.05 -16.75
CA GLY A 35 -14.75 -8.23 -16.67
C GLY A 35 -15.42 -8.27 -15.29
N GLU A 36 -15.29 -9.37 -14.54
CA GLU A 36 -15.85 -9.48 -13.19
C GLU A 36 -15.10 -8.59 -12.19
N ARG A 37 -13.78 -8.53 -12.29
CA ARG A 37 -12.95 -7.64 -11.44
C ARG A 37 -13.20 -6.17 -11.74
N VAL A 38 -13.31 -5.83 -13.03
CA VAL A 38 -13.62 -4.46 -13.49
C VAL A 38 -14.97 -4.00 -12.94
N GLN A 39 -16.00 -4.83 -12.98
CA GLN A 39 -17.32 -4.50 -12.43
C GLN A 39 -17.32 -4.22 -10.92
N LYS A 40 -16.34 -4.72 -10.17
CA LYS A 40 -16.23 -4.46 -8.72
C LYS A 40 -15.71 -3.06 -8.38
N VAL A 41 -15.06 -2.38 -9.33
CA VAL A 41 -14.60 -0.99 -9.20
C VAL A 41 -14.77 -0.28 -10.55
N PRO A 42 -16.02 -0.02 -10.97
CA PRO A 42 -16.33 0.50 -12.32
C PRO A 42 -15.84 1.94 -12.53
N ASP A 43 -15.66 2.70 -11.46
CA ASP A 43 -15.23 4.10 -11.51
C ASP A 43 -13.70 4.26 -11.65
N ALA A 44 -12.94 3.17 -11.53
CA ALA A 44 -11.51 3.18 -11.81
C ALA A 44 -11.22 3.01 -13.29
N SER A 45 -10.12 3.59 -13.76
CA SER A 45 -9.52 3.18 -15.02
C SER A 45 -8.80 1.84 -14.84
N TRP A 46 -8.69 1.05 -15.91
CA TRP A 46 -8.08 -0.28 -15.85
C TRP A 46 -7.08 -0.47 -16.98
N LEU A 47 -5.97 -1.11 -16.66
CA LEU A 47 -4.97 -1.58 -17.62
C LEU A 47 -4.66 -3.06 -17.31
N GLN A 48 -4.88 -3.92 -18.30
CA GLN A 48 -4.47 -5.32 -18.20
C GLN A 48 -3.02 -5.45 -18.67
N ALA A 49 -2.09 -5.55 -17.72
CA ALA A 49 -0.66 -5.60 -18.01
C ALA A 49 0.15 -6.17 -16.86
N ASP A 50 1.41 -6.51 -17.12
CA ASP A 50 2.39 -6.80 -16.07
C ASP A 50 3.00 -5.49 -15.56
N ALA A 51 2.85 -5.23 -14.27
CA ALA A 51 3.38 -4.03 -13.62
C ALA A 51 4.92 -4.02 -13.47
N CYS A 52 5.63 -5.05 -13.93
CA CYS A 52 7.09 -5.08 -14.01
C CYS A 52 7.62 -4.71 -15.40
N GLU A 53 6.75 -4.43 -16.38
CA GLU A 53 7.14 -4.06 -17.73
C GLU A 53 7.12 -2.53 -17.91
N ILE A 54 8.25 -1.97 -18.37
CA ILE A 54 8.42 -0.50 -18.54
C ILE A 54 7.40 0.05 -19.54
N GLU A 55 7.13 -0.68 -20.63
CA GLU A 55 6.16 -0.30 -21.65
C GLU A 55 4.75 -0.18 -21.06
N ALA A 56 4.35 -1.15 -20.23
CA ALA A 56 3.07 -1.13 -19.54
C ALA A 56 2.95 0.04 -18.55
N LEU A 57 4.01 0.33 -17.82
CA LEU A 57 4.08 1.47 -16.90
C LEU A 57 4.06 2.82 -17.65
N SER A 58 4.67 2.88 -18.82
CA SER A 58 4.60 4.06 -19.70
C SER A 58 3.18 4.26 -20.24
N GLU A 59 2.50 3.19 -20.68
CA GLU A 59 1.10 3.22 -21.11
C GLU A 59 0.17 3.67 -19.96
N ALA A 60 0.44 3.19 -18.76
CA ALA A 60 -0.27 3.62 -17.54
C ALA A 60 -0.05 5.11 -17.21
N GLY A 61 0.93 5.77 -17.84
CA GLY A 61 1.27 7.17 -17.63
C GLY A 61 1.84 7.43 -16.25
N LEU A 62 2.77 6.58 -15.78
CA LEU A 62 3.42 6.74 -14.48
C LEU A 62 4.19 8.06 -14.34
N ALA A 63 4.72 8.58 -15.43
CA ALA A 63 5.43 9.87 -15.41
C ALA A 63 4.56 11.05 -14.92
N ASP A 64 3.24 10.95 -15.08
CA ASP A 64 2.28 11.99 -14.70
C ASP A 64 1.51 11.64 -13.41
N CYS A 65 1.89 10.58 -12.70
CA CYS A 65 1.20 10.20 -11.46
C CYS A 65 1.93 10.72 -10.22
N GLU A 66 1.16 11.04 -9.19
CA GLU A 66 1.71 11.52 -7.93
C GLU A 66 2.01 10.39 -6.95
N VAL A 67 1.29 9.27 -7.07
CA VAL A 67 1.44 8.13 -6.15
C VAL A 67 1.33 6.81 -6.90
N VAL A 68 2.25 5.89 -6.64
CA VAL A 68 2.14 4.48 -7.03
C VAL A 68 1.94 3.63 -5.79
N VAL A 69 0.97 2.72 -5.85
CA VAL A 69 0.69 1.74 -4.81
C VAL A 69 0.95 0.33 -5.35
N ALA A 70 2.01 -0.31 -4.88
CA ALA A 70 2.33 -1.70 -5.19
C ALA A 70 1.58 -2.61 -4.20
N ALA A 71 0.43 -3.15 -4.61
CA ALA A 71 -0.50 -3.92 -3.77
C ALA A 71 -0.72 -5.36 -4.24
N THR A 72 0.23 -5.91 -5.02
CA THR A 72 0.14 -7.30 -5.50
C THR A 72 0.34 -8.31 -4.38
N GLY A 73 0.05 -9.58 -4.66
CA GLY A 73 0.32 -10.68 -3.74
C GLY A 73 1.78 -11.17 -3.74
N ASP A 74 2.66 -10.57 -4.54
CA ASP A 74 4.08 -10.96 -4.67
C ASP A 74 5.00 -9.79 -4.28
N ASP A 75 5.80 -9.99 -3.24
CA ASP A 75 6.75 -9.00 -2.73
C ASP A 75 7.80 -8.59 -3.76
N LYS A 76 8.21 -9.50 -4.64
CA LYS A 76 9.20 -9.20 -5.69
C LYS A 76 8.61 -8.23 -6.71
N VAL A 77 7.37 -8.47 -7.14
CA VAL A 77 6.64 -7.56 -8.05
C VAL A 77 6.49 -6.18 -7.41
N ASN A 78 6.13 -6.14 -6.12
CA ASN A 78 5.97 -4.87 -5.41
C ASN A 78 7.28 -4.08 -5.32
N LEU A 79 8.41 -4.76 -5.08
CA LEU A 79 9.74 -4.14 -5.07
C LEU A 79 10.17 -3.65 -6.46
N VAL A 80 10.03 -4.49 -7.49
CA VAL A 80 10.41 -4.13 -8.87
C VAL A 80 9.60 -2.92 -9.35
N LEU A 81 8.28 -2.94 -9.16
CA LEU A 81 7.43 -1.81 -9.50
C LEU A 81 7.85 -0.52 -8.79
N SER A 82 8.10 -0.61 -7.47
CA SER A 82 8.50 0.58 -6.68
C SER A 82 9.82 1.16 -7.19
N LEU A 83 10.78 0.29 -7.49
CA LEU A 83 12.07 0.70 -8.05
C LEU A 83 11.89 1.38 -9.42
N LEU A 84 11.17 0.75 -10.35
CA LEU A 84 10.91 1.33 -11.68
C LEU A 84 10.15 2.65 -11.59
N ALA A 85 9.15 2.75 -10.73
CA ALA A 85 8.39 3.97 -10.51
C ALA A 85 9.30 5.14 -10.09
N LYS A 86 10.31 4.89 -9.26
CA LYS A 86 11.28 5.90 -8.83
C LYS A 86 12.34 6.21 -9.87
N THR A 87 12.98 5.17 -10.40
CA THR A 87 14.19 5.35 -11.23
C THR A 87 13.87 5.73 -12.67
N GLU A 88 12.82 5.15 -13.26
CA GLU A 88 12.47 5.36 -14.65
C GLU A 88 11.42 6.47 -14.83
N PHE A 89 10.48 6.60 -13.91
CA PHE A 89 9.35 7.53 -14.04
C PHE A 89 9.38 8.70 -13.06
N GLY A 90 10.29 8.70 -12.07
CA GLY A 90 10.42 9.80 -11.12
C GLY A 90 9.18 10.05 -10.25
N VAL A 91 8.40 9.00 -9.99
CA VAL A 91 7.15 9.10 -9.20
C VAL A 91 7.45 9.68 -7.82
N PRO A 92 6.75 10.76 -7.40
CA PRO A 92 7.04 11.44 -6.13
C PRO A 92 6.87 10.55 -4.91
N ARG A 93 5.85 9.67 -4.90
CA ARG A 93 5.56 8.81 -3.75
C ARG A 93 5.20 7.39 -4.17
N THR A 94 5.85 6.43 -3.49
CA THR A 94 5.58 4.99 -3.65
C THR A 94 5.17 4.40 -2.32
N VAL A 95 4.11 3.61 -2.36
CA VAL A 95 3.62 2.83 -1.22
C VAL A 95 3.63 1.36 -1.61
N ALA A 96 4.28 0.51 -0.84
CA ALA A 96 4.39 -0.90 -1.17
C ALA A 96 3.87 -1.80 -0.04
N ARG A 97 3.04 -2.76 -0.44
CA ARG A 97 2.56 -3.81 0.46
C ARG A 97 3.64 -4.86 0.66
N VAL A 98 3.89 -5.19 1.92
CA VAL A 98 4.70 -6.33 2.32
C VAL A 98 3.77 -7.50 2.63
N ASN A 99 3.89 -8.59 1.88
CA ASN A 99 3.09 -9.80 2.08
C ASN A 99 3.75 -10.73 3.11
N ASN A 100 5.09 -10.85 3.05
CA ASN A 100 5.85 -11.68 3.98
C ASN A 100 6.73 -10.78 4.89
N PRO A 101 6.50 -10.76 6.22
CA PRO A 101 7.29 -9.94 7.14
C PRO A 101 8.79 -10.19 7.09
N LYS A 102 9.23 -11.37 6.65
CA LYS A 102 10.66 -11.68 6.47
C LYS A 102 11.33 -10.87 5.36
N ASN A 103 10.55 -10.32 4.44
CA ASN A 103 11.04 -9.50 3.34
C ASN A 103 11.02 -8.00 3.64
N GLU A 104 10.42 -7.59 4.76
CA GLU A 104 10.19 -6.17 5.11
C GLU A 104 11.46 -5.32 5.09
N TRP A 105 12.60 -5.89 5.44
CA TRP A 105 13.89 -5.20 5.43
C TRP A 105 14.35 -4.73 4.03
N MET A 106 13.77 -5.30 2.95
CA MET A 106 14.05 -4.87 1.58
C MET A 106 13.19 -3.68 1.13
N PHE A 107 12.08 -3.40 1.84
CA PHE A 107 11.15 -2.35 1.46
C PHE A 107 11.59 -1.00 2.01
N ASP A 108 12.63 -0.46 1.43
CA ASP A 108 13.28 0.80 1.82
C ASP A 108 13.51 1.73 0.61
N GLU A 109 14.14 2.87 0.84
CA GLU A 109 14.45 3.86 -0.20
C GLU A 109 15.37 3.31 -1.30
N ALA A 110 16.25 2.35 -1.02
CA ALA A 110 17.12 1.73 -2.03
C ALA A 110 16.32 0.93 -3.07
N TRP A 111 15.16 0.42 -2.67
CA TRP A 111 14.20 -0.25 -3.55
C TRP A 111 13.08 0.68 -4.02
N GLY A 112 13.24 1.98 -3.84
CA GLY A 112 12.26 2.97 -4.27
C GLY A 112 10.96 2.97 -3.46
N VAL A 113 10.97 2.49 -2.22
CA VAL A 113 9.80 2.42 -1.35
C VAL A 113 9.83 3.56 -0.34
N ASP A 114 8.88 4.50 -0.43
CA ASP A 114 8.75 5.57 0.57
C ASP A 114 7.95 5.10 1.80
N VAL A 115 6.94 4.24 1.59
CA VAL A 115 6.11 3.71 2.66
C VAL A 115 5.90 2.21 2.48
N ALA A 116 6.41 1.43 3.41
CA ALA A 116 6.16 -0.01 3.48
C ALA A 116 4.95 -0.31 4.38
N VAL A 117 3.99 -1.10 3.89
CA VAL A 117 2.79 -1.50 4.64
C VAL A 117 2.77 -3.01 4.78
N SER A 118 3.13 -3.51 5.97
CA SER A 118 3.08 -4.93 6.28
C SER A 118 1.69 -5.32 6.81
N THR A 119 0.85 -5.85 5.93
CA THR A 119 -0.50 -6.31 6.31
C THR A 119 -0.47 -7.35 7.45
N PRO A 120 0.42 -8.38 7.43
CA PRO A 120 0.50 -9.33 8.54
C PRO A 120 0.89 -8.67 9.86
N ARG A 121 1.83 -7.72 9.84
CA ARG A 121 2.28 -7.03 11.06
C ARG A 121 1.17 -6.17 11.67
N ILE A 122 0.43 -5.42 10.84
CA ILE A 122 -0.70 -4.61 11.30
C ILE A 122 -1.78 -5.52 11.92
N MET A 123 -2.11 -6.63 11.26
CA MET A 123 -3.09 -7.57 11.79
C MET A 123 -2.65 -8.20 13.11
N THR A 124 -1.37 -8.59 13.21
CA THR A 124 -0.83 -9.15 14.46
C THR A 124 -0.90 -8.11 15.58
N ALA A 125 -0.53 -6.85 15.31
CA ALA A 125 -0.59 -5.78 16.30
C ALA A 125 -2.02 -5.54 16.81
N LEU A 126 -3.01 -5.51 15.91
CA LEU A 126 -4.41 -5.36 16.28
C LEU A 126 -4.96 -6.56 17.09
N VAL A 127 -4.51 -7.77 16.78
CA VAL A 127 -4.87 -8.97 17.56
C VAL A 127 -4.21 -8.94 18.93
N GLU A 128 -2.94 -8.56 19.01
CA GLU A 128 -2.20 -8.39 20.26
C GLU A 128 -2.88 -7.36 21.17
N GLU A 129 -3.27 -6.22 20.60
CA GLU A 129 -4.04 -5.18 21.31
C GLU A 129 -5.37 -5.73 21.85
N ALA A 130 -6.12 -6.45 21.04
CA ALA A 130 -7.40 -7.03 21.45
C ALA A 130 -7.29 -8.09 22.57
N VAL A 131 -6.12 -8.71 22.71
CA VAL A 131 -5.84 -9.76 23.71
C VAL A 131 -5.16 -9.19 24.95
N SER A 132 -4.35 -8.16 24.80
CA SER A 132 -3.52 -7.56 25.87
C SER A 132 -4.18 -6.32 26.42
N VAL A 133 -4.89 -6.47 27.55
CA VAL A 133 -5.53 -5.32 28.23
C VAL A 133 -4.46 -4.54 29.01
N GLY A 134 -4.14 -3.32 28.56
CA GLY A 134 -3.29 -2.36 29.29
C GLY A 134 -1.83 -2.29 28.83
N ASP A 135 -1.41 -3.06 27.86
CA ASP A 135 -0.06 -2.96 27.28
C ASP A 135 -0.02 -1.99 26.09
N LEU A 136 1.15 -1.41 25.87
CA LEU A 136 1.39 -0.48 24.75
C LEU A 136 1.63 -1.29 23.47
N VAL A 137 0.68 -1.22 22.54
CA VAL A 137 0.74 -1.96 21.28
C VAL A 137 1.21 -1.06 20.16
N ARG A 138 2.24 -1.50 19.41
CA ARG A 138 2.73 -0.80 18.23
C ARG A 138 1.86 -1.14 17.03
N ILE A 139 1.09 -0.18 16.52
CA ILE A 139 0.20 -0.36 15.38
C ILE A 139 0.93 -0.09 14.06
N PHE A 140 1.68 1.00 13.97
CA PHE A 140 2.30 1.43 12.72
C PHE A 140 3.60 2.21 12.95
N GLU A 141 4.58 2.00 12.05
CA GLU A 141 5.85 2.72 12.03
C GLU A 141 5.92 3.62 10.79
N PHE A 142 6.18 4.91 11.00
CA PHE A 142 6.29 5.91 9.93
C PHE A 142 7.75 6.25 9.65
N GLN A 143 8.04 6.59 8.40
CA GLN A 143 9.34 7.14 8.00
C GLN A 143 10.54 6.34 8.54
N GLN A 144 10.54 5.02 8.34
CA GLN A 144 11.68 4.16 8.70
C GLN A 144 12.12 4.31 10.18
N GLY A 145 11.17 4.29 11.08
CA GLY A 145 11.44 4.32 12.53
C GLY A 145 11.54 5.71 13.15
N LYS A 146 11.36 6.78 12.38
CA LYS A 146 11.38 8.15 12.91
C LYS A 146 10.14 8.53 13.72
N ALA A 147 9.01 7.84 13.49
CA ALA A 147 7.80 7.99 14.26
C ALA A 147 7.04 6.66 14.29
N MET A 148 6.27 6.40 15.33
CA MET A 148 5.44 5.22 15.45
C MET A 148 4.07 5.58 16.01
N MET A 149 3.04 4.89 15.53
CA MET A 149 1.71 4.92 16.14
C MET A 149 1.62 3.78 17.13
N VAL A 150 1.24 4.11 18.35
CA VAL A 150 1.01 3.14 19.42
C VAL A 150 -0.37 3.36 20.02
N GLU A 151 -1.00 2.30 20.46
CA GLU A 151 -2.25 2.33 21.20
C GLU A 151 -2.01 1.77 22.60
N MET A 152 -2.68 2.36 23.58
CA MET A 152 -2.64 1.92 24.97
C MET A 152 -4.02 2.13 25.59
N ALA A 153 -4.57 1.08 26.18
CA ALA A 153 -5.77 1.19 26.98
C ALA A 153 -5.44 1.84 28.32
N LEU A 154 -6.04 3.01 28.59
CA LEU A 154 -5.84 3.68 29.88
C LEU A 154 -6.64 2.97 30.98
N PRO A 155 -6.03 2.68 32.14
CA PRO A 155 -6.75 2.10 33.26
C PRO A 155 -7.82 3.06 33.80
N VAL A 156 -8.86 2.51 34.39
CA VAL A 156 -9.92 3.30 35.03
C VAL A 156 -9.31 4.21 36.12
N GLY A 157 -9.58 5.52 36.01
CA GLY A 157 -9.01 6.52 36.91
C GLY A 157 -7.63 7.08 36.48
N SER A 158 -7.20 6.82 35.26
CA SER A 158 -6.00 7.43 34.69
C SER A 158 -6.15 8.97 34.66
N PRO A 159 -5.13 9.75 35.09
CA PRO A 159 -5.15 11.20 35.02
C PRO A 159 -5.15 11.74 33.58
N TYR A 160 -4.97 10.87 32.59
CA TYR A 160 -4.98 11.20 31.16
C TYR A 160 -6.30 10.82 30.46
N ALA A 161 -7.24 10.21 31.18
CA ALA A 161 -8.60 9.98 30.68
C ALA A 161 -9.41 11.27 30.94
N GLY A 162 -9.64 12.04 29.83
CA GLY A 162 -10.45 13.25 29.85
C GLY A 162 -11.95 12.99 30.02
#